data_f73fe0105d9a44b4cce05b2fe760c927
#
_entry.id   f73fe0105d9a44b4cce05b2fe760c927
#
_cell.length_a   1.000
_cell.length_b   1.000
_cell.length_c   1.000
_cell.angle_alpha   90.00
_cell.angle_beta   90.00
_cell.angle_gamma   90.00
#
_symmetry.space_group_name_H-M   'P 1'
#
loop_
_entity.id
_entity.type
_entity.pdbx_description
1 polymer ?
#
loop_
_entity_poly.entity_id
_entity_poly.type
_entity_poly.pdbx_seq_one_letter_code
_entity_poly.pdbx_strand_id
1 'polypeptide(L)'
;MKAIGIILAGGNNDGRLGVLTDHRAAAALPIGSCYRAIDFTLSNMSNSGIGKVAVLTQYNSRSLRDHLMSSKWWDFGRKQGGLFVFTPYTSNAGSTWFRGTADSIYQNMTFLKRSNEEYVVITSGDSVYKMDYRKVLEYHKESSTSPAPKEKAPASKYLSLKARN
;
A
#
# COMPACT_ATOMS: atom_id res chain seq x y z
N MET A 1 11.10 -13.16 7.60
CA MET A 1 11.43 -11.76 7.29
C MET A 1 10.30 -10.90 7.81
N LYS A 2 10.58 -9.82 8.57
CA LYS A 2 9.53 -8.92 9.05
C LYS A 2 9.41 -7.74 8.09
N ALA A 3 8.24 -7.60 7.47
CA ALA A 3 7.96 -6.53 6.54
C ALA A 3 6.64 -5.84 6.86
N ILE A 4 6.55 -4.55 6.57
CA ILE A 4 5.33 -3.74 6.63
C ILE A 4 4.85 -3.41 5.21
N GLY A 5 3.56 -3.45 4.97
CA GLY A 5 2.95 -3.09 3.70
C GLY A 5 2.49 -1.63 3.68
N ILE A 6 2.75 -0.94 2.58
CA ILE A 6 2.17 0.36 2.25
C ILE A 6 1.39 0.21 0.93
N ILE A 7 0.10 0.47 0.97
CA ILE A 7 -0.76 0.43 -0.21
C ILE A 7 -1.15 1.87 -0.58
N LEU A 8 -0.77 2.28 -1.77
CA LEU A 8 -1.10 3.59 -2.32
C LEU A 8 -2.46 3.52 -3.01
N ALA A 9 -3.45 4.16 -2.43
CA ALA A 9 -4.84 4.16 -2.89
C ALA A 9 -5.45 5.56 -2.98
N GLY A 10 -4.60 6.60 -3.05
CA GLY A 10 -4.99 8.01 -3.00
C GLY A 10 -4.99 8.71 -4.36
N GLY A 11 -4.69 8.03 -5.45
CA GLY A 11 -4.57 8.64 -6.77
C GLY A 11 -5.91 9.18 -7.30
N ASN A 12 -5.83 10.36 -7.92
CA ASN A 12 -6.87 10.83 -8.83
C ASN A 12 -6.59 10.21 -10.20
N ASN A 13 -7.52 9.45 -10.74
CA ASN A 13 -7.30 8.66 -11.97
C ASN A 13 -7.29 9.46 -13.26
N ASP A 14 -7.17 10.78 -13.20
CA ASP A 14 -7.07 11.69 -14.35
C ASP A 14 -8.09 11.39 -15.47
N GLY A 15 -9.30 10.95 -15.09
CA GLY A 15 -10.38 10.63 -16.02
C GLY A 15 -10.23 9.32 -16.82
N ARG A 16 -9.16 8.53 -16.61
CA ARG A 16 -8.93 7.28 -17.39
C ARG A 16 -10.04 6.24 -17.23
N LEU A 17 -10.69 6.21 -16.09
CA LEU A 17 -11.78 5.27 -15.80
C LEU A 17 -13.16 5.93 -15.89
N GLY A 18 -13.22 7.20 -16.32
CA GLY A 18 -14.44 7.96 -16.53
C GLY A 18 -15.39 7.89 -15.34
N VAL A 19 -16.65 7.73 -15.60
CA VAL A 19 -17.75 7.69 -14.62
C VAL A 19 -17.57 6.65 -13.50
N LEU A 20 -16.73 5.65 -13.69
CA LEU A 20 -16.47 4.62 -12.67
C LEU A 20 -15.79 5.17 -11.43
N THR A 21 -15.05 6.27 -11.56
CA THR A 21 -14.28 6.89 -10.49
C THR A 21 -14.80 8.25 -10.03
N ASP A 22 -15.92 8.73 -10.57
CA ASP A 22 -16.50 10.02 -10.19
C ASP A 22 -16.82 10.11 -8.69
N HIS A 23 -17.29 9.01 -8.10
CA HIS A 23 -17.72 8.96 -6.70
C HIS A 23 -16.95 7.96 -5.83
N ARG A 24 -15.92 7.31 -6.36
CA ARG A 24 -15.12 6.32 -5.62
C ARG A 24 -13.68 6.25 -6.09
N ALA A 25 -12.78 5.95 -5.18
CA ALA A 25 -11.39 5.68 -5.51
C ALA A 25 -11.28 4.45 -6.43
N ALA A 26 -10.30 4.41 -7.35
CA ALA A 26 -10.07 3.25 -8.21
C ALA A 26 -9.83 1.96 -7.44
N ALA A 27 -9.12 2.04 -6.33
CA ALA A 27 -8.91 0.92 -5.42
C ALA A 27 -10.23 0.33 -4.86
N ALA A 28 -11.32 1.11 -4.85
CA ALA A 28 -12.65 0.70 -4.40
C ALA A 28 -13.56 0.19 -5.53
N LEU A 29 -13.07 0.11 -6.77
CA LEU A 29 -13.88 -0.39 -7.89
C LEU A 29 -14.24 -1.86 -7.69
N PRO A 30 -15.53 -2.21 -7.86
CA PRO A 30 -15.97 -3.59 -7.72
C PRO A 30 -15.44 -4.44 -8.88
N ILE A 31 -14.98 -5.63 -8.53
CA ILE A 31 -14.47 -6.63 -9.46
C ILE A 31 -15.13 -7.96 -9.13
N GLY A 32 -15.77 -8.58 -10.13
CA GLY A 32 -16.38 -9.90 -9.98
C GLY A 32 -17.41 -9.98 -8.85
N SER A 33 -18.34 -9.03 -8.79
CA SER A 33 -19.48 -9.03 -7.86
C SER A 33 -19.17 -8.67 -6.39
N CYS A 34 -18.25 -9.37 -5.71
CA CYS A 34 -18.02 -9.24 -4.27
C CYS A 34 -16.73 -8.51 -3.91
N TYR A 35 -15.74 -8.52 -4.80
CA TYR A 35 -14.41 -8.00 -4.53
C TYR A 35 -14.26 -6.56 -4.98
N ARG A 36 -13.26 -5.88 -4.43
CA ARG A 36 -12.76 -4.59 -4.92
C ARG A 36 -11.31 -4.73 -5.36
N ALA A 37 -10.82 -3.81 -6.18
CA ALA A 37 -9.46 -3.86 -6.69
C ALA A 37 -8.41 -4.02 -5.58
N ILE A 38 -8.58 -3.33 -4.46
CA ILE A 38 -7.67 -3.37 -3.32
C ILE A 38 -7.59 -4.76 -2.65
N ASP A 39 -8.63 -5.58 -2.75
CA ASP A 39 -8.71 -6.88 -2.08
C ASP A 39 -7.62 -7.83 -2.59
N PHE A 40 -7.25 -7.72 -3.86
CA PHE A 40 -6.17 -8.53 -4.44
C PHE A 40 -4.83 -8.18 -3.82
N THR A 41 -4.54 -6.90 -3.65
CA THR A 41 -3.31 -6.45 -3.00
C THR A 41 -3.28 -6.81 -1.52
N LEU A 42 -4.37 -6.62 -0.79
CA LEU A 42 -4.49 -7.03 0.62
C LEU A 42 -4.33 -8.54 0.79
N SER A 43 -4.94 -9.33 -0.10
CA SER A 43 -4.79 -10.80 -0.09
C SER A 43 -3.34 -11.21 -0.38
N ASN A 44 -2.67 -10.56 -1.33
CA ASN A 44 -1.25 -10.81 -1.60
C ASN A 44 -0.38 -10.48 -0.37
N MET A 45 -0.65 -9.37 0.35
CA MET A 45 0.05 -9.01 1.60
C MET A 45 -0.16 -10.09 2.68
N SER A 46 -1.42 -10.44 2.96
CA SER A 46 -1.78 -11.43 3.96
C SER A 46 -1.16 -12.79 3.64
N ASN A 47 -1.31 -13.30 2.42
CA ASN A 47 -0.76 -14.57 1.97
C ASN A 47 0.78 -14.60 1.99
N SER A 48 1.42 -13.44 1.92
CA SER A 48 2.88 -13.29 2.03
C SER A 48 3.35 -13.14 3.48
N GLY A 49 2.44 -13.21 4.47
CA GLY A 49 2.78 -13.08 5.88
C GLY A 49 3.06 -11.63 6.33
N ILE A 50 2.69 -10.64 5.53
CA ILE A 50 2.78 -9.21 5.89
C ILE A 50 1.53 -8.85 6.67
N GLY A 51 1.60 -8.95 7.99
CA GLY A 51 0.45 -8.76 8.89
C GLY A 51 0.18 -7.32 9.33
N LYS A 52 1.04 -6.36 8.97
CA LYS A 52 0.89 -4.94 9.27
C LYS A 52 0.88 -4.15 7.97
N VAL A 53 -0.25 -3.53 7.66
CA VAL A 53 -0.46 -2.86 6.38
C VAL A 53 -1.09 -1.49 6.59
N ALA A 54 -0.55 -0.48 5.93
CA ALA A 54 -1.11 0.86 5.87
C ALA A 54 -1.65 1.15 4.46
N VAL A 55 -2.87 1.63 4.38
CA VAL A 55 -3.50 2.12 3.14
C VAL A 55 -3.49 3.63 3.18
N LEU A 56 -2.81 4.26 2.22
CA LEU A 56 -2.78 5.71 2.06
C LEU A 56 -3.82 6.11 1.01
N THR A 57 -4.87 6.82 1.44
CA THR A 57 -5.99 7.20 0.57
C THR A 57 -6.30 8.69 0.69
N GLN A 58 -6.87 9.27 -0.36
CA GLN A 58 -7.16 10.71 -0.41
C GLN A 58 -8.50 10.97 -1.11
N TYR A 59 -8.56 10.83 -2.43
CA TYR A 59 -9.75 11.14 -3.22
C TYR A 59 -10.85 10.08 -3.06
N ASN A 60 -12.11 10.54 -2.93
CA ASN A 60 -13.30 9.68 -2.89
C ASN A 60 -13.18 8.46 -1.97
N SER A 61 -12.51 8.64 -0.82
CA SER A 61 -12.06 7.56 0.06
C SER A 61 -13.17 6.90 0.88
N ARG A 62 -14.37 7.50 0.99
CA ARG A 62 -15.44 7.02 1.88
C ARG A 62 -15.78 5.55 1.63
N SER A 63 -16.16 5.22 0.40
CA SER A 63 -16.53 3.84 0.04
C SER A 63 -15.38 2.84 0.24
N LEU A 64 -14.13 3.27 0.04
CA LEU A 64 -12.95 2.45 0.31
C LEU A 64 -12.79 2.20 1.81
N ARG A 65 -12.91 3.24 2.63
CA ARG A 65 -12.80 3.14 4.09
C ARG A 65 -13.88 2.23 4.68
N ASP A 66 -15.13 2.39 4.25
CA ASP A 66 -16.24 1.55 4.69
C ASP A 66 -15.97 0.06 4.39
N HIS A 67 -15.41 -0.24 3.23
CA HIS A 67 -15.01 -1.60 2.86
C HIS A 67 -13.87 -2.14 3.74
N LEU A 68 -12.88 -1.33 4.03
CA LEU A 68 -11.70 -1.71 4.82
C LEU A 68 -11.98 -1.84 6.32
N MET A 69 -13.06 -1.27 6.84
CA MET A 69 -13.43 -1.41 8.26
C MET A 69 -13.66 -2.87 8.68
N SER A 70 -14.04 -3.73 7.76
CA SER A 70 -14.15 -5.18 8.00
C SER A 70 -12.83 -5.89 7.67
N SER A 71 -11.80 -5.66 8.49
CA SER A 71 -10.45 -6.25 8.30
C SER A 71 -10.40 -7.78 8.51
N LYS A 72 -11.51 -8.41 8.90
CA LYS A 72 -11.59 -9.85 9.19
C LYS A 72 -11.23 -10.74 7.99
N TRP A 73 -11.51 -10.30 6.78
CA TRP A 73 -11.29 -11.08 5.56
C TRP A 73 -9.82 -11.37 5.24
N TRP A 74 -8.90 -10.53 5.74
CA TRP A 74 -7.47 -10.64 5.44
C TRP A 74 -6.62 -11.01 6.66
N ASP A 75 -7.25 -11.34 7.81
CA ASP A 75 -6.58 -11.73 9.05
C ASP A 75 -5.57 -10.68 9.60
N PHE A 76 -5.84 -9.41 9.37
CA PHE A 76 -5.03 -8.30 9.91
C PHE A 76 -5.37 -7.95 11.37
N GLY A 77 -6.21 -8.72 12.03
CA GLY A 77 -6.69 -8.45 13.40
C GLY A 77 -5.83 -9.03 14.53
N ARG A 78 -4.66 -9.61 14.24
CA ARG A 78 -3.80 -10.25 15.26
C ARG A 78 -3.07 -9.23 16.12
N LYS A 79 -2.68 -9.64 17.36
CA LYS A 79 -2.10 -8.80 18.41
C LYS A 79 -0.87 -7.95 18.01
N GLN A 80 -0.15 -8.28 16.94
CA GLN A 80 1.07 -7.59 16.49
C GLN A 80 0.97 -7.05 15.07
N GLY A 81 -0.21 -7.00 14.47
CA GLY A 81 -0.43 -6.51 13.12
C GLY A 81 -1.55 -5.46 13.08
N GLY A 82 -2.11 -5.27 11.89
CA GLY A 82 -3.28 -4.42 11.71
C GLY A 82 -3.37 -3.83 10.32
N LEU A 83 -4.58 -3.49 9.95
CA LEU A 83 -4.88 -2.68 8.77
C LEU A 83 -5.13 -1.24 9.23
N PHE A 84 -4.29 -0.33 8.77
CA PHE A 84 -4.35 1.09 9.10
C PHE A 84 -4.73 1.88 7.85
N VAL A 85 -5.67 2.81 7.98
CA VAL A 85 -6.09 3.66 6.86
C VAL A 85 -5.73 5.10 7.19
N PHE A 86 -4.85 5.70 6.41
CA PHE A 86 -4.42 7.08 6.57
C PHE A 86 -4.99 7.95 5.45
N THR A 87 -5.51 9.10 5.86
CA THR A 87 -5.97 10.18 4.99
C THR A 87 -5.16 11.43 5.29
N PRO A 88 -5.09 12.40 4.37
CA PRO A 88 -4.56 13.71 4.71
C PRO A 88 -5.24 14.28 5.94
N TYR A 89 -4.51 14.99 6.77
CA TYR A 89 -5.04 15.64 7.96
C TYR A 89 -4.84 17.15 7.90
N THR A 90 -5.72 17.88 8.58
CA THR A 90 -5.59 19.32 8.75
C THR A 90 -4.72 19.58 9.98
N SER A 91 -3.63 20.32 9.82
CA SER A 91 -2.81 20.82 10.91
C SER A 91 -3.08 22.32 11.13
N ASN A 92 -2.53 22.87 12.21
CA ASN A 92 -2.60 24.33 12.45
C ASN A 92 -1.93 25.15 11.34
N ALA A 93 -1.06 24.53 10.53
CA ALA A 93 -0.43 25.12 9.35
C ALA A 93 -1.29 25.06 8.09
N GLY A 94 -2.52 24.56 8.16
CA GLY A 94 -3.46 24.42 7.06
C GLY A 94 -3.76 22.97 6.68
N SER A 95 -4.70 22.79 5.76
CA SER A 95 -5.02 21.49 5.18
C SER A 95 -3.98 21.10 4.14
N THR A 96 -3.35 19.96 4.32
CA THR A 96 -2.33 19.46 3.40
C THR A 96 -2.80 18.22 2.71
N TRP A 97 -3.27 18.38 1.48
CA TRP A 97 -3.44 17.25 0.59
C TRP A 97 -2.08 16.60 0.28
N PHE A 98 -2.06 15.30 0.07
CA PHE A 98 -0.84 14.65 -0.43
C PHE A 98 -0.53 15.18 -1.83
N ARG A 99 0.66 15.74 -2.01
CA ARG A 99 1.12 16.28 -3.31
C ARG A 99 1.46 15.18 -4.32
N GLY A 100 1.55 13.94 -3.85
CA GLY A 100 1.88 12.77 -4.66
C GLY A 100 2.16 11.55 -3.77
N THR A 101 2.53 10.45 -4.39
CA THR A 101 2.77 9.17 -3.71
C THR A 101 3.91 9.24 -2.70
N ALA A 102 5.00 9.91 -3.04
CA ALA A 102 6.14 10.08 -2.13
C ALA A 102 5.77 10.94 -0.92
N ASP A 103 5.02 12.02 -1.14
CA ASP A 103 4.57 12.90 -0.07
C ASP A 103 3.60 12.20 0.88
N SER A 104 2.72 11.35 0.36
CA SER A 104 1.81 10.57 1.20
C SER A 104 2.55 9.63 2.16
N ILE A 105 3.66 9.04 1.70
CA ILE A 105 4.53 8.22 2.55
C ILE A 105 5.27 9.10 3.56
N TYR A 106 5.80 10.24 3.11
CA TYR A 106 6.55 11.16 3.96
C TYR A 106 5.71 11.71 5.12
N GLN A 107 4.48 12.15 4.86
CA GLN A 107 3.56 12.62 5.90
C GLN A 107 3.21 11.53 6.92
N ASN A 108 3.28 10.25 6.54
CA ASN A 108 3.04 9.11 7.40
C ASN A 108 4.32 8.41 7.88
N MET A 109 5.48 9.06 7.75
CA MET A 109 6.79 8.50 8.12
C MET A 109 6.88 8.09 9.59
N THR A 110 6.15 8.77 10.48
CA THR A 110 6.09 8.43 11.91
C THR A 110 5.55 7.02 12.14
N PHE A 111 4.59 6.56 11.32
CA PHE A 111 4.09 5.19 11.39
C PHE A 111 5.19 4.17 11.04
N LEU A 112 5.98 4.44 10.02
CA LEU A 112 7.09 3.59 9.62
C LEU A 112 8.21 3.58 10.68
N LYS A 113 8.57 4.75 11.22
CA LYS A 113 9.63 4.88 12.25
C LYS A 113 9.26 4.18 13.56
N ARG A 114 7.98 4.06 13.88
CA ARG A 114 7.49 3.32 15.06
C ARG A 114 7.34 1.82 14.81
N SER A 115 7.62 1.36 13.62
CA SER A 115 7.53 -0.04 13.22
C SER A 115 8.87 -0.74 13.40
N ASN A 116 8.83 -1.98 13.88
CA ASN A 116 10.02 -2.79 14.11
C ASN A 116 10.35 -3.70 12.91
N GLU A 117 9.70 -3.48 11.78
CA GLU A 117 9.89 -4.25 10.56
C GLU A 117 11.10 -3.73 9.78
N GLU A 118 11.94 -4.65 9.30
CA GLU A 118 13.19 -4.32 8.58
C GLU A 118 12.93 -3.83 7.15
N TYR A 119 11.81 -4.26 6.55
CA TYR A 119 11.49 -4.01 5.14
C TYR A 119 10.15 -3.34 5.00
N VAL A 120 10.02 -2.53 3.95
CA VAL A 120 8.77 -1.90 3.56
C VAL A 120 8.42 -2.35 2.15
N VAL A 121 7.24 -2.93 1.96
CA VAL A 121 6.68 -3.27 0.64
C VAL A 121 5.68 -2.20 0.25
N ILE A 122 5.97 -1.47 -0.83
CA ILE A 122 5.10 -0.40 -1.34
C ILE A 122 4.46 -0.89 -2.64
N THR A 123 3.12 -0.78 -2.72
CA THR A 123 2.36 -1.24 -3.87
C THR A 123 1.15 -0.35 -4.15
N SER A 124 0.56 -0.48 -5.35
CA SER A 124 -0.71 0.18 -5.70
C SER A 124 -1.91 -0.62 -5.20
N GLY A 125 -2.97 0.09 -4.81
CA GLY A 125 -4.24 -0.51 -4.37
C GLY A 125 -5.25 -0.73 -5.50
N ASP A 126 -4.97 -0.24 -6.71
CA ASP A 126 -5.85 -0.34 -7.88
C ASP A 126 -5.44 -1.42 -8.89
N SER A 127 -4.40 -2.16 -8.59
CA SER A 127 -3.84 -3.18 -9.49
C SER A 127 -4.31 -4.58 -9.10
N VAL A 128 -4.89 -5.28 -10.08
CA VAL A 128 -5.41 -6.64 -9.90
C VAL A 128 -4.40 -7.66 -10.41
N TYR A 129 -3.76 -8.36 -9.49
CA TYR A 129 -2.76 -9.38 -9.79
C TYR A 129 -2.58 -10.33 -8.62
N LYS A 130 -1.94 -11.47 -8.86
CA LYS A 130 -1.51 -12.43 -7.83
C LYS A 130 0.01 -12.39 -7.70
N MET A 131 0.51 -12.15 -6.48
CA MET A 131 1.94 -12.07 -6.21
C MET A 131 2.28 -12.60 -4.81
N ASP A 132 3.41 -13.30 -4.71
CA ASP A 132 4.02 -13.66 -3.43
C ASP A 132 5.16 -12.67 -3.13
N TYR A 133 4.92 -11.76 -2.20
CA TYR A 133 5.91 -10.74 -1.81
C TYR A 133 7.11 -11.33 -1.05
N ARG A 134 7.03 -12.58 -0.55
CA ARG A 134 8.20 -13.24 0.07
C ARG A 134 9.31 -13.39 -0.96
N LYS A 135 8.97 -13.84 -2.17
CA LYS A 135 9.94 -13.97 -3.28
C LYS A 135 10.58 -12.65 -3.66
N VAL A 136 9.79 -11.56 -3.66
CA VAL A 136 10.29 -10.22 -3.95
C VAL A 136 11.27 -9.76 -2.86
N LEU A 137 10.95 -10.00 -1.59
CA LEU A 137 11.79 -9.65 -0.46
C LEU A 137 13.09 -10.49 -0.41
N GLU A 138 13.02 -11.77 -0.74
CA GLU A 138 14.17 -12.66 -0.87
C GLU A 138 15.12 -12.17 -1.96
N TYR A 139 14.60 -11.91 -3.14
CA TYR A 139 15.38 -11.34 -4.25
C TYR A 139 16.00 -10.00 -3.90
N HIS A 140 15.26 -9.10 -3.25
CA HIS A 140 15.78 -7.82 -2.79
C HIS A 140 16.95 -7.98 -1.82
N LYS A 141 16.85 -8.92 -0.89
CA LYS A 141 17.92 -9.21 0.08
C LYS A 141 19.18 -9.72 -0.62
N GLU A 142 19.03 -10.68 -1.52
CA GLU A 142 20.15 -11.24 -2.30
C GLU A 142 20.82 -10.17 -3.16
N SER A 143 20.04 -9.37 -3.88
CA SER A 143 20.55 -8.29 -4.72
C SER A 143 21.22 -7.16 -3.93
N SER A 144 20.78 -6.91 -2.70
CA SER A 144 21.39 -5.89 -1.82
C SER A 144 22.69 -6.36 -1.18
N THR A 145 22.96 -7.65 -1.19
CA THR A 145 24.18 -8.26 -0.61
C THR A 145 25.26 -8.49 -1.68
N SER A 146 24.87 -8.54 -2.95
CA SER A 146 25.78 -8.68 -4.09
C SER A 146 26.26 -7.31 -4.59
N PRO A 147 27.54 -7.12 -4.98
CA PRO A 147 27.98 -5.91 -5.64
C PRO A 147 27.20 -5.75 -6.94
N ALA A 148 26.54 -4.57 -7.08
CA ALA A 148 25.51 -4.29 -8.06
C ALA A 148 25.87 -4.76 -9.49
N PRO A 149 25.04 -5.59 -10.14
CA PRO A 149 25.09 -5.73 -11.58
C PRO A 149 24.62 -4.43 -12.23
N LYS A 150 25.40 -3.91 -13.18
CA LYS A 150 25.08 -2.69 -13.94
C LYS A 150 23.95 -2.87 -14.96
N GLU A 151 23.04 -3.78 -14.76
CA GLU A 151 21.94 -4.04 -15.66
C GLU A 151 20.65 -3.42 -15.13
N LYS A 152 20.07 -2.53 -15.92
CA LYS A 152 18.80 -1.87 -15.64
C LYS A 152 17.72 -2.95 -15.54
N ALA A 153 17.32 -3.28 -14.34
CA ALA A 153 16.09 -4.04 -14.14
C ALA A 153 14.92 -3.29 -14.82
N PRO A 154 14.02 -3.98 -15.50
CA PRO A 154 12.81 -3.35 -16.02
C PRO A 154 12.11 -2.65 -14.86
N ALA A 155 11.68 -1.41 -15.09
CA ALA A 155 11.05 -0.56 -14.06
C ALA A 155 9.89 -1.31 -13.43
N SER A 156 10.16 -2.04 -12.35
CA SER A 156 9.13 -2.70 -11.58
C SER A 156 8.40 -1.60 -10.81
N LYS A 157 7.07 -1.64 -10.81
CA LYS A 157 6.22 -0.73 -10.05
C LYS A 157 6.37 -0.90 -8.52
N TYR A 158 7.39 -1.61 -8.07
CA TYR A 158 7.63 -1.98 -6.68
C TYR A 158 8.96 -1.40 -6.22
N LEU A 159 8.89 -0.46 -5.31
CA LEU A 159 10.05 0.08 -4.61
C LEU A 159 10.09 -0.56 -3.21
N SER A 160 11.16 -1.29 -2.91
CA SER A 160 11.43 -1.70 -1.54
C SER A 160 12.49 -0.77 -0.95
N LEU A 161 12.20 -0.16 0.18
CA LEU A 161 13.12 0.68 0.92
C LEU A 161 13.56 -0.04 2.20
N LYS A 162 14.87 -0.09 2.45
CA LYS A 162 15.39 -0.54 3.74
C LYS A 162 15.20 0.59 4.75
N ALA A 163 14.46 0.34 5.82
CA ALA A 163 14.38 1.27 6.94
C ALA A 163 15.76 1.29 7.61
N ARG A 164 16.46 2.43 7.58
CA ARG A 164 17.66 2.67 8.40
C ARG A 164 17.21 3.22 9.75
N ASN A 165 17.63 2.55 10.81
CA ASN A 165 17.65 3.12 12.16
C ASN A 165 18.62 4.30 12.20
#